data_46d3a1d443657f1081610e009161ea29
#
_entry.id   46d3a1d443657f1081610e009161ea29
#
_cell.length_a   1.000
_cell.length_b   1.000
_cell.length_c   1.000
_cell.angle_alpha   90.00
_cell.angle_beta   90.00
_cell.angle_gamma   90.00
#
_symmetry.space_group_name_H-M   'P 1'
#
loop_
_entity.id
_entity.type
_entity.pdbx_description
1 polymer ?
#
loop_
_entity_poly.entity_id
_entity_poly.type
_entity_poly.pdbx_seq_one_letter_code
_entity_poly.pdbx_strand_id
1 'polypeptide(L)'
;MEAKTVLHAENVLSRVISTDSDLIALLHEKLRFRPKDFWHNVQYKKKRWDGWQNFFDKKTGKFQTGLLPEVRALLKHQKVPYTFIDETTSVDWIHKEIDQQFLDPWIPDGFNMESMHDFQSSLANQAFKYNRGLIQAPTGAGKTLILISILKSLPPKTPVLFLTKNSGLVHQNYKEMQAWGVENLGRWYATYKEPNYIMCATSHVKTFKSLGKLLPKFKVLLVDEVHECMSEVPIRNYKKMKSCCVRLGFSATPFKWNKKKIDEVHKWKVKGHFGPVFKTRTTKSGVLNTKELQERGILSKSNCSFYPITHPDLAYEPYQDAIKMGIEQNLHFHDIVKNLARSQKGRTLIIVERLEQGDYLKSLMPEAHWIQGKDSLAVREPVLEDLRIKDRVIAIIMKPIITAGINVKIHDLINAAGGEGAHSTIQIMGRGLRLADDKDVLDYHDFHFQNNDYLRKNSEWRMEVLKQEGHNVVSKDLP
;
A
#
# COMPACT_ATOMS: atom_id res chain seq x y z
N MET A 1 -41.82 17.25 -21.65
CA MET A 1 -40.88 17.91 -20.68
C MET A 1 -39.63 17.08 -20.63
N GLU A 2 -38.50 17.61 -21.12
CA GLU A 2 -37.21 16.91 -20.96
C GLU A 2 -36.87 16.77 -19.46
N ALA A 3 -36.54 15.56 -19.05
CA ALA A 3 -36.19 15.28 -17.65
C ALA A 3 -34.93 16.05 -17.28
N LYS A 4 -35.05 17.07 -16.44
CA LYS A 4 -33.92 17.88 -16.03
C LYS A 4 -33.06 17.10 -15.02
N THR A 5 -31.84 16.73 -15.42
CA THR A 5 -30.88 16.07 -14.57
C THR A 5 -29.88 17.10 -14.01
N VAL A 6 -29.64 17.07 -12.70
CA VAL A 6 -28.66 17.89 -12.01
C VAL A 6 -27.63 16.96 -11.34
N LEU A 7 -26.36 17.21 -11.59
CA LEU A 7 -25.25 16.57 -10.89
C LEU A 7 -24.64 17.58 -9.91
N HIS A 8 -24.84 17.32 -8.62
CA HIS A 8 -24.39 18.19 -7.54
C HIS A 8 -23.22 17.54 -6.81
N ALA A 9 -22.12 18.27 -6.65
CA ALA A 9 -20.90 17.80 -6.00
C ALA A 9 -20.58 18.60 -4.73
N GLU A 10 -20.33 17.88 -3.64
CA GLU A 10 -19.79 18.39 -2.37
C GLU A 10 -18.50 17.63 -2.02
N ASN A 11 -17.78 18.05 -1.00
CA ASN A 11 -16.48 17.44 -0.61
C ASN A 11 -16.53 15.93 -0.29
N VAL A 12 -17.63 15.42 0.22
CA VAL A 12 -17.73 14.02 0.70
C VAL A 12 -18.69 13.20 -0.10
N LEU A 13 -19.88 13.76 -0.37
CA LEU A 13 -20.96 13.11 -1.10
C LEU A 13 -21.38 13.99 -2.26
N SER A 14 -21.57 13.36 -3.40
CA SER A 14 -22.22 13.97 -4.56
C SER A 14 -23.60 13.36 -4.78
N ARG A 15 -24.42 13.99 -5.59
CA ARG A 15 -25.80 13.57 -5.83
C ARG A 15 -26.20 13.77 -7.28
N VAL A 16 -26.90 12.77 -7.86
CA VAL A 16 -27.66 12.93 -9.09
C VAL A 16 -29.12 13.16 -8.71
N ILE A 17 -29.68 14.26 -9.18
CA ILE A 17 -31.11 14.60 -9.03
C ILE A 17 -31.69 14.52 -10.43
N SER A 18 -32.64 13.61 -10.66
CA SER A 18 -33.30 13.43 -11.95
C SER A 18 -34.72 12.94 -11.76
N THR A 19 -35.61 13.37 -12.65
CA THR A 19 -36.98 12.84 -12.76
C THR A 19 -37.03 11.56 -13.59
N ASP A 20 -35.93 11.21 -14.26
CA ASP A 20 -35.77 9.99 -15.04
C ASP A 20 -35.46 8.80 -14.11
N SER A 21 -36.45 7.96 -13.87
CA SER A 21 -36.36 6.77 -13.02
C SER A 21 -35.44 5.70 -13.61
N ASP A 22 -35.37 5.62 -14.94
CA ASP A 22 -34.58 4.60 -15.64
C ASP A 22 -33.10 4.95 -15.56
N LEU A 23 -32.74 6.23 -15.66
CA LEU A 23 -31.40 6.73 -15.41
C LEU A 23 -30.94 6.40 -13.97
N ILE A 24 -31.77 6.67 -12.96
CA ILE A 24 -31.45 6.37 -11.56
C ILE A 24 -31.29 4.87 -11.35
N ALA A 25 -32.15 4.05 -11.96
CA ALA A 25 -32.02 2.59 -11.90
C ALA A 25 -30.71 2.09 -12.58
N LEU A 26 -30.39 2.65 -13.74
CA LEU A 26 -29.14 2.33 -14.46
C LEU A 26 -27.90 2.68 -13.64
N LEU A 27 -27.83 3.88 -13.07
CA LEU A 27 -26.68 4.29 -12.22
C LEU A 27 -26.54 3.37 -11.01
N HIS A 28 -27.65 3.00 -10.38
CA HIS A 28 -27.65 2.05 -9.27
C HIS A 28 -27.13 0.68 -9.70
N GLU A 29 -27.59 0.17 -10.86
CA GLU A 29 -27.16 -1.13 -11.39
C GLU A 29 -25.66 -1.14 -11.76
N LYS A 30 -25.17 -0.07 -12.38
CA LYS A 30 -23.77 0.04 -12.80
C LYS A 30 -22.80 0.28 -11.64
N LEU A 31 -23.29 0.81 -10.51
CA LEU A 31 -22.51 1.17 -9.32
C LEU A 31 -22.78 0.25 -8.12
N ARG A 32 -23.08 -1.03 -8.38
CA ARG A 32 -23.19 -2.06 -7.34
C ARG A 32 -22.32 -3.27 -7.70
N PHE A 33 -21.73 -3.87 -6.71
CA PHE A 33 -20.83 -5.02 -6.87
C PHE A 33 -21.08 -6.04 -5.78
N ARG A 34 -20.92 -7.32 -6.11
CA ARG A 34 -20.94 -8.39 -5.12
C ARG A 34 -19.52 -8.70 -4.64
N PRO A 35 -19.27 -8.75 -3.32
CA PRO A 35 -18.06 -9.36 -2.81
C PRO A 35 -17.95 -10.80 -3.32
N LYS A 36 -16.76 -11.27 -3.54
CA LYS A 36 -16.51 -12.69 -3.76
C LYS A 36 -17.03 -13.45 -2.60
N ASP A 37 -17.37 -14.50 -2.41
CA ASP A 37 -17.76 -15.26 -1.21
C ASP A 37 -18.91 -14.61 -0.39
N PHE A 38 -19.73 -13.74 -1.00
CA PHE A 38 -20.86 -13.08 -0.33
C PHE A 38 -21.84 -14.09 0.32
N TRP A 39 -21.94 -15.30 -0.24
CA TRP A 39 -22.78 -16.39 0.28
C TRP A 39 -22.30 -16.95 1.63
N HIS A 40 -21.04 -16.72 2.02
CA HIS A 40 -20.53 -17.06 3.36
C HIS A 40 -20.91 -16.03 4.43
N ASN A 41 -21.34 -14.84 4.01
CA ASN A 41 -21.70 -13.76 4.94
C ASN A 41 -22.96 -14.13 5.75
N VAL A 42 -22.87 -13.97 7.08
CA VAL A 42 -23.97 -14.29 8.01
C VAL A 42 -25.25 -13.49 7.70
N GLN A 43 -25.13 -12.23 7.29
CA GLN A 43 -26.29 -11.40 6.96
C GLN A 43 -26.97 -11.86 5.67
N TYR A 44 -26.20 -12.34 4.69
CA TYR A 44 -26.75 -12.95 3.48
C TYR A 44 -27.47 -14.25 3.79
N LYS A 45 -26.85 -15.17 4.57
CA LYS A 45 -27.47 -16.42 5.00
C LYS A 45 -28.76 -16.20 5.79
N LYS A 46 -28.82 -15.13 6.59
CA LYS A 46 -30.02 -14.71 7.34
C LYS A 46 -31.02 -13.89 6.50
N LYS A 47 -30.82 -13.76 5.19
CA LYS A 47 -31.67 -12.96 4.27
C LYS A 47 -31.84 -11.50 4.69
N ARG A 48 -30.90 -10.93 5.46
CA ARG A 48 -30.90 -9.53 5.91
C ARG A 48 -30.10 -8.62 4.98
N TRP A 49 -29.42 -9.17 4.01
CA TRP A 49 -28.63 -8.50 2.99
C TRP A 49 -28.73 -9.30 1.69
N ASP A 50 -28.87 -8.62 0.55
CA ASP A 50 -29.06 -9.19 -0.78
C ASP A 50 -27.74 -9.61 -1.47
N GLY A 51 -26.61 -9.44 -0.79
CA GLY A 51 -25.27 -9.75 -1.32
C GLY A 51 -24.65 -8.63 -2.14
N TRP A 52 -25.29 -7.49 -2.33
CA TRP A 52 -24.76 -6.38 -3.09
C TRP A 52 -24.20 -5.27 -2.19
N GLN A 53 -23.06 -4.74 -2.59
CA GLN A 53 -22.51 -3.51 -2.05
C GLN A 53 -22.85 -2.37 -3.01
N ASN A 54 -23.70 -1.45 -2.56
CA ASN A 54 -24.14 -0.32 -3.37
C ASN A 54 -23.23 0.90 -3.16
N PHE A 55 -22.78 1.51 -4.25
CA PHE A 55 -22.00 2.74 -4.28
C PHE A 55 -22.82 3.95 -4.76
N PHE A 56 -24.04 3.72 -5.18
CA PHE A 56 -25.03 4.73 -5.53
C PHE A 56 -26.35 4.40 -4.82
N ASP A 57 -26.89 5.36 -4.09
CA ASP A 57 -28.15 5.20 -3.38
C ASP A 57 -29.31 5.56 -4.30
N LYS A 58 -30.09 4.56 -4.69
CA LYS A 58 -31.24 4.72 -5.61
C LYS A 58 -32.33 5.68 -5.08
N LYS A 59 -32.50 5.76 -3.76
CA LYS A 59 -33.56 6.60 -3.15
C LYS A 59 -33.17 8.07 -3.10
N THR A 60 -31.90 8.34 -2.80
CA THR A 60 -31.43 9.71 -2.58
C THR A 60 -30.58 10.25 -3.72
N GLY A 61 -30.16 9.41 -4.69
CA GLY A 61 -29.21 9.74 -5.74
C GLY A 61 -27.79 9.99 -5.25
N LYS A 62 -27.48 9.73 -3.97
CA LYS A 62 -26.20 10.04 -3.35
C LYS A 62 -25.13 8.97 -3.64
N PHE A 63 -23.89 9.43 -3.80
CA PHE A 63 -22.71 8.60 -3.95
C PHE A 63 -21.46 9.30 -3.39
N GLN A 64 -20.37 8.57 -3.18
CA GLN A 64 -19.12 9.16 -2.70
C GLN A 64 -18.49 10.02 -3.79
N THR A 65 -18.10 11.25 -3.47
CA THR A 65 -17.58 12.24 -4.45
C THR A 65 -16.37 11.76 -5.25
N GLY A 66 -15.57 10.84 -4.71
CA GLY A 66 -14.49 10.22 -5.47
C GLY A 66 -14.95 9.44 -6.72
N LEU A 67 -16.23 9.07 -6.82
CA LEU A 67 -16.82 8.43 -8.00
C LEU A 67 -17.41 9.43 -9.01
N LEU A 68 -17.24 10.73 -8.79
CA LEU A 68 -17.75 11.76 -9.70
C LEU A 68 -17.26 11.57 -11.15
N PRO A 69 -15.98 11.23 -11.42
CA PRO A 69 -15.53 10.94 -12.78
C PRO A 69 -16.27 9.78 -13.44
N GLU A 70 -16.54 8.70 -12.70
CA GLU A 70 -17.25 7.52 -13.17
C GLU A 70 -18.72 7.82 -13.48
N VAL A 71 -19.38 8.57 -12.60
CA VAL A 71 -20.78 8.99 -12.81
C VAL A 71 -20.87 9.90 -14.04
N ARG A 72 -19.98 10.88 -14.18
CA ARG A 72 -19.93 11.75 -15.38
C ARG A 72 -19.69 10.94 -16.66
N ALA A 73 -18.79 9.93 -16.60
CA ALA A 73 -18.56 9.07 -17.75
C ALA A 73 -19.82 8.26 -18.13
N LEU A 74 -20.57 7.75 -17.14
CA LEU A 74 -21.83 7.05 -17.38
C LEU A 74 -22.88 7.98 -17.99
N LEU A 75 -23.09 9.19 -17.45
CA LEU A 75 -24.00 10.18 -17.99
C LEU A 75 -23.64 10.55 -19.43
N LYS A 76 -22.37 10.77 -19.72
CA LYS A 76 -21.86 11.05 -21.07
C LYS A 76 -22.12 9.87 -22.03
N HIS A 77 -21.84 8.65 -21.59
CA HIS A 77 -22.08 7.45 -22.40
C HIS A 77 -23.56 7.27 -22.75
N GLN A 78 -24.45 7.58 -21.82
CA GLN A 78 -25.88 7.56 -22.01
C GLN A 78 -26.43 8.80 -22.74
N LYS A 79 -25.56 9.74 -23.14
CA LYS A 79 -25.90 11.01 -23.79
C LYS A 79 -26.96 11.83 -23.00
N VAL A 80 -26.93 11.72 -21.65
CA VAL A 80 -27.82 12.47 -20.78
C VAL A 80 -27.31 13.89 -20.58
N PRO A 81 -28.02 14.93 -20.97
CA PRO A 81 -27.68 16.31 -20.63
C PRO A 81 -27.92 16.54 -19.14
N TYR A 82 -26.98 17.24 -18.47
CA TYR A 82 -27.13 17.60 -17.07
C TYR A 82 -26.55 18.96 -16.75
N THR A 83 -27.10 19.60 -15.72
CA THR A 83 -26.50 20.79 -15.11
C THR A 83 -25.53 20.33 -14.02
N PHE A 84 -24.30 20.84 -14.05
CA PHE A 84 -23.32 20.55 -12.99
C PHE A 84 -23.26 21.69 -11.98
N ILE A 85 -23.48 21.38 -10.71
CA ILE A 85 -23.36 22.30 -9.57
C ILE A 85 -22.18 21.81 -8.74
N ASP A 86 -21.12 22.60 -8.66
CA ASP A 86 -19.91 22.30 -7.90
C ASP A 86 -19.85 23.14 -6.62
N GLU A 87 -20.10 22.52 -5.48
CA GLU A 87 -19.95 23.10 -4.15
C GLU A 87 -18.74 22.50 -3.40
N THR A 88 -17.82 21.84 -4.14
CA THR A 88 -16.57 21.41 -3.53
C THR A 88 -15.71 22.64 -3.20
N THR A 89 -15.08 22.57 -2.04
CA THR A 89 -14.07 23.58 -1.68
C THR A 89 -12.69 23.16 -2.18
N SER A 90 -11.75 24.07 -2.17
CA SER A 90 -10.35 23.83 -2.51
C SER A 90 -9.43 24.38 -1.44
N VAL A 91 -8.14 24.03 -1.50
CA VAL A 91 -7.07 24.74 -0.83
C VAL A 91 -6.40 25.69 -1.83
N ASP A 92 -5.97 26.86 -1.33
CA ASP A 92 -5.19 27.78 -2.14
C ASP A 92 -3.72 27.32 -2.13
N TRP A 93 -3.38 26.39 -3.00
CA TRP A 93 -2.02 25.87 -3.10
C TRP A 93 -1.01 27.01 -3.27
N ILE A 94 0.05 27.03 -2.45
CA ILE A 94 1.15 28.01 -2.59
C ILE A 94 1.85 27.78 -3.94
N HIS A 95 2.06 26.49 -4.25
CA HIS A 95 2.61 26.06 -5.54
C HIS A 95 1.56 25.25 -6.27
N LYS A 96 1.14 25.71 -7.45
CA LYS A 96 0.18 25.02 -8.33
C LYS A 96 0.86 24.04 -9.27
N GLU A 97 2.15 24.21 -9.46
CA GLU A 97 3.04 23.36 -10.23
C GLU A 97 4.44 23.42 -9.61
N ILE A 98 5.13 22.30 -9.58
CA ILE A 98 6.51 22.15 -9.10
C ILE A 98 7.33 21.38 -10.12
N ASP A 99 8.63 21.66 -10.15
CA ASP A 99 9.62 20.97 -10.94
C ASP A 99 10.43 19.95 -10.11
N GLN A 100 11.49 19.44 -10.69
CA GLN A 100 12.36 18.45 -10.03
C GLN A 100 13.20 19.08 -8.90
N GLN A 101 13.54 20.38 -9.00
CA GLN A 101 14.35 21.12 -8.04
C GLN A 101 13.56 21.61 -6.82
N PHE A 102 12.25 21.42 -6.81
CA PHE A 102 11.37 21.97 -5.76
C PHE A 102 11.81 21.62 -4.32
N LEU A 103 12.30 20.41 -4.07
CA LEU A 103 12.73 19.99 -2.74
C LEU A 103 14.19 20.27 -2.41
N ASP A 104 15.01 20.73 -3.37
CA ASP A 104 16.45 20.92 -3.20
C ASP A 104 16.82 21.77 -1.97
N PRO A 105 16.10 22.88 -1.65
CA PRO A 105 16.40 23.69 -0.46
C PRO A 105 16.22 22.97 0.89
N TRP A 106 15.58 21.82 0.91
CA TRP A 106 15.27 21.07 2.12
C TRP A 106 15.86 19.68 2.15
N ILE A 107 16.76 19.34 1.22
CA ILE A 107 17.44 18.02 1.26
C ILE A 107 18.19 17.90 2.57
N PRO A 108 17.91 16.86 3.40
CA PRO A 108 18.58 16.67 4.68
C PRO A 108 20.07 16.35 4.49
N ASP A 109 20.91 16.79 5.43
CA ASP A 109 22.32 16.46 5.42
C ASP A 109 22.55 14.94 5.37
N GLY A 110 23.45 14.51 4.49
CA GLY A 110 23.76 13.09 4.29
C GLY A 110 22.73 12.30 3.48
N PHE A 111 21.70 12.97 2.94
CA PHE A 111 20.75 12.33 2.03
C PHE A 111 21.31 12.36 0.60
N ASN A 112 21.62 11.19 0.04
CA ASN A 112 22.19 11.08 -1.30
C ASN A 112 21.11 11.27 -2.38
N MET A 113 20.80 12.50 -2.71
CA MET A 113 19.84 12.89 -3.72
C MET A 113 20.22 14.26 -4.28
N GLU A 114 20.29 14.39 -5.60
CA GLU A 114 20.53 15.70 -6.25
C GLU A 114 19.23 16.50 -6.39
N SER A 115 18.16 15.86 -6.89
CA SER A 115 16.84 16.47 -7.08
C SER A 115 15.74 15.39 -7.13
N MET A 116 14.49 15.81 -7.14
CA MET A 116 13.35 14.90 -7.38
C MET A 116 13.41 14.33 -8.80
N HIS A 117 12.87 13.12 -8.96
CA HIS A 117 12.66 12.56 -10.30
C HIS A 117 11.43 13.19 -10.97
N ASP A 118 11.44 13.22 -12.33
CA ASP A 118 10.37 13.75 -13.18
C ASP A 118 8.97 13.20 -12.86
N PHE A 119 8.89 11.91 -12.57
CA PHE A 119 7.62 11.29 -12.21
C PHE A 119 7.12 11.70 -10.83
N GLN A 120 7.99 12.06 -9.90
CA GLN A 120 7.60 12.50 -8.55
C GLN A 120 6.94 13.88 -8.60
N SER A 121 7.56 14.84 -9.28
CA SER A 121 6.96 16.18 -9.51
C SER A 121 5.67 16.07 -10.32
N SER A 122 5.64 15.23 -11.37
CA SER A 122 4.44 14.99 -12.17
C SER A 122 3.27 14.44 -11.35
N LEU A 123 3.50 13.51 -10.43
CA LEU A 123 2.45 12.96 -9.55
C LEU A 123 1.97 13.98 -8.51
N ALA A 124 2.87 14.83 -7.98
CA ALA A 124 2.49 15.93 -7.10
C ALA A 124 1.63 16.97 -7.85
N ASN A 125 2.00 17.33 -9.08
CA ASN A 125 1.24 18.26 -9.93
C ASN A 125 -0.17 17.74 -10.25
N GLN A 126 -0.34 16.43 -10.44
CA GLN A 126 -1.68 15.84 -10.56
C GLN A 126 -2.49 16.02 -9.27
N ALA A 127 -1.86 15.87 -8.09
CA ALA A 127 -2.52 16.11 -6.82
C ALA A 127 -3.00 17.56 -6.66
N PHE A 128 -2.19 18.55 -7.03
CA PHE A 128 -2.56 19.97 -7.00
C PHE A 128 -3.71 20.26 -7.94
N LYS A 129 -3.67 19.72 -9.15
CA LYS A 129 -4.69 19.93 -10.17
C LYS A 129 -6.06 19.35 -9.79
N TYR A 130 -6.08 18.16 -9.20
CA TYR A 130 -7.34 17.42 -9.01
C TYR A 130 -7.80 17.37 -7.56
N ASN A 131 -6.98 17.75 -6.58
CA ASN A 131 -7.27 17.71 -5.14
C ASN A 131 -7.68 16.33 -4.59
N ARG A 132 -7.92 15.34 -5.45
CA ARG A 132 -8.43 14.03 -5.08
C ARG A 132 -7.93 12.96 -6.02
N GLY A 133 -7.26 11.94 -5.47
CA GLY A 133 -6.75 10.82 -6.26
C GLY A 133 -5.92 9.82 -5.48
N LEU A 134 -5.53 8.78 -6.19
CA LEU A 134 -4.67 7.69 -5.71
C LEU A 134 -3.32 7.80 -6.40
N ILE A 135 -2.31 8.19 -5.68
CA ILE A 135 -0.93 8.28 -6.17
C ILE A 135 -0.36 6.86 -6.19
N GLN A 136 -0.32 6.28 -7.39
CA GLN A 136 0.26 4.96 -7.60
C GLN A 136 1.69 5.08 -8.10
N ALA A 137 2.64 4.70 -7.24
CA ALA A 137 4.05 4.62 -7.57
C ALA A 137 4.65 3.33 -6.98
N PRO A 138 5.57 2.66 -7.66
CA PRO A 138 6.22 1.44 -7.17
C PRO A 138 6.80 1.60 -5.76
N THR A 139 7.01 0.50 -5.06
CA THR A 139 7.72 0.54 -3.78
C THR A 139 9.17 0.99 -4.03
N GLY A 140 9.69 1.90 -3.21
CA GLY A 140 11.01 2.51 -3.42
C GLY A 140 11.03 3.70 -4.38
N ALA A 141 9.95 4.03 -5.09
CA ALA A 141 9.86 5.19 -5.99
C ALA A 141 9.82 6.56 -5.27
N GLY A 142 10.00 6.63 -3.96
CA GLY A 142 10.02 7.90 -3.22
C GLY A 142 8.63 8.52 -3.00
N LYS A 143 7.61 7.70 -2.71
CA LYS A 143 6.26 8.21 -2.36
C LYS A 143 6.27 9.24 -1.23
N THR A 144 7.20 9.12 -0.29
CA THR A 144 7.37 10.09 0.81
C THR A 144 7.82 11.45 0.29
N LEU A 145 8.67 11.53 -0.74
CA LEU A 145 9.07 12.80 -1.35
C LEU A 145 7.87 13.50 -2.01
N ILE A 146 7.01 12.75 -2.70
CA ILE A 146 5.76 13.28 -3.25
C ILE A 146 4.85 13.80 -2.13
N LEU A 147 4.72 13.07 -1.03
CA LEU A 147 3.97 13.48 0.15
C LEU A 147 4.52 14.79 0.75
N ILE A 148 5.85 14.88 0.92
CA ILE A 148 6.52 16.06 1.47
C ILE A 148 6.31 17.27 0.54
N SER A 149 6.42 17.09 -0.77
CA SER A 149 6.16 18.16 -1.76
C SER A 149 4.73 18.68 -1.64
N ILE A 150 3.76 17.79 -1.45
CA ILE A 150 2.36 18.16 -1.23
C ILE A 150 2.21 18.97 0.06
N LEU A 151 2.82 18.51 1.16
CA LEU A 151 2.75 19.20 2.45
C LEU A 151 3.39 20.60 2.39
N LYS A 152 4.54 20.73 1.74
CA LYS A 152 5.24 22.04 1.58
C LYS A 152 4.53 23.01 0.63
N SER A 153 3.64 22.50 -0.21
CA SER A 153 2.82 23.32 -1.12
C SER A 153 1.49 23.75 -0.51
N LEU A 154 1.15 23.29 0.70
CA LEU A 154 -0.04 23.71 1.42
C LEU A 154 0.15 25.08 2.09
N PRO A 155 -0.89 25.92 2.17
CA PRO A 155 -0.86 27.13 2.97
C PRO A 155 -0.50 26.82 4.43
N PRO A 156 0.27 27.69 5.10
CA PRO A 156 0.61 27.56 6.52
C PRO A 156 -0.65 27.31 7.36
N LYS A 157 -0.54 26.47 8.38
CA LYS A 157 -1.63 26.15 9.31
C LYS A 157 -2.86 25.48 8.68
N THR A 158 -2.72 24.90 7.49
CA THR A 158 -3.77 24.05 6.89
C THR A 158 -3.97 22.79 7.75
N PRO A 159 -5.20 22.49 8.22
CA PRO A 159 -5.44 21.27 9.00
C PRO A 159 -5.34 20.01 8.12
N VAL A 160 -4.32 19.20 8.36
CA VAL A 160 -4.02 17.96 7.62
C VAL A 160 -4.13 16.76 8.56
N LEU A 161 -4.79 15.72 8.12
CA LEU A 161 -4.72 14.39 8.74
C LEU A 161 -3.92 13.45 7.85
N PHE A 162 -2.74 13.05 8.29
CA PHE A 162 -1.94 11.99 7.69
C PHE A 162 -2.17 10.67 8.41
N LEU A 163 -2.56 9.64 7.69
CA LEU A 163 -2.90 8.33 8.25
C LEU A 163 -2.04 7.22 7.66
N THR A 164 -1.63 6.31 8.53
CA THR A 164 -1.09 5.00 8.15
C THR A 164 -1.77 3.89 8.95
N LYS A 165 -1.49 2.62 8.63
CA LYS A 165 -2.09 1.48 9.32
C LYS A 165 -1.55 1.31 10.75
N ASN A 166 -0.26 1.42 10.96
CA ASN A 166 0.41 1.10 12.22
C ASN A 166 1.31 2.23 12.76
N SER A 167 1.60 2.16 14.05
CA SER A 167 2.39 3.19 14.76
C SER A 167 3.84 3.30 14.29
N GLY A 168 4.45 2.20 13.86
CA GLY A 168 5.83 2.21 13.36
C GLY A 168 5.96 3.05 12.09
N LEU A 169 5.03 2.87 11.13
CA LEU A 169 4.97 3.69 9.92
C LEU A 169 4.68 5.17 10.23
N VAL A 170 3.77 5.46 11.17
CA VAL A 170 3.53 6.86 11.58
C VAL A 170 4.81 7.48 12.12
N HIS A 171 5.53 6.77 12.99
CA HIS A 171 6.76 7.27 13.60
C HIS A 171 7.85 7.50 12.54
N GLN A 172 8.05 6.56 11.63
CA GLN A 172 9.01 6.68 10.54
C GLN A 172 8.69 7.87 9.63
N ASN A 173 7.45 7.97 9.13
CA ASN A 173 7.04 9.09 8.28
C ASN A 173 7.13 10.43 9.02
N TYR A 174 6.79 10.48 10.31
CA TYR A 174 6.93 11.69 11.14
C TYR A 174 8.40 12.14 11.20
N LYS A 175 9.34 11.24 11.50
CA LYS A 175 10.78 11.57 11.53
C LYS A 175 11.29 12.02 10.15
N GLU A 176 10.86 11.35 9.09
CA GLU A 176 11.24 11.71 7.72
C GLU A 176 10.72 13.10 7.36
N MET A 177 9.44 13.40 7.62
CA MET A 177 8.88 14.75 7.44
C MET A 177 9.65 15.82 8.23
N GLN A 178 10.05 15.52 9.48
CA GLN A 178 10.87 16.43 10.29
C GLN A 178 12.24 16.69 9.66
N ALA A 179 12.92 15.64 9.22
CA ALA A 179 14.22 15.75 8.57
C ALA A 179 14.16 16.65 7.32
N TRP A 180 13.06 16.57 6.56
CA TRP A 180 12.79 17.42 5.39
C TRP A 180 12.25 18.81 5.75
N GLY A 181 12.30 19.22 7.02
CA GLY A 181 11.86 20.55 7.47
C GLY A 181 10.36 20.81 7.26
N VAL A 182 9.51 19.78 7.38
CA VAL A 182 8.06 19.99 7.43
C VAL A 182 7.70 20.50 8.81
N GLU A 183 7.10 21.69 8.89
CA GLU A 183 6.71 22.34 10.12
C GLU A 183 5.32 21.93 10.61
N ASN A 184 4.99 22.33 11.84
CA ASN A 184 3.67 22.14 12.45
C ASN A 184 3.19 20.67 12.49
N LEU A 185 4.12 19.74 12.68
CA LEU A 185 3.87 18.31 12.81
C LEU A 185 3.42 17.96 14.23
N GLY A 186 2.36 17.17 14.34
CA GLY A 186 1.87 16.57 15.57
C GLY A 186 1.74 15.06 15.46
N ARG A 187 1.69 14.37 16.61
CA ARG A 187 1.58 12.91 16.70
C ARG A 187 0.31 12.50 17.45
N TRP A 188 -0.46 11.60 16.85
CA TRP A 188 -1.70 11.12 17.47
C TRP A 188 -1.86 9.61 17.35
N TYR A 189 -1.00 8.86 18.04
CA TYR A 189 -1.02 7.40 18.08
C TYR A 189 -0.41 6.88 19.37
N ALA A 190 -0.77 5.67 19.79
CA ALA A 190 -0.32 5.06 21.03
C ALA A 190 -0.45 6.06 22.22
N THR A 191 0.65 6.37 22.90
CA THR A 191 0.72 7.33 24.03
C THR A 191 0.83 8.78 23.57
N TYR A 192 1.22 9.04 22.31
CA TYR A 192 1.36 10.41 21.80
C TYR A 192 0.01 11.07 21.56
N LYS A 193 -0.18 12.26 22.11
CA LYS A 193 -1.34 13.13 21.96
C LYS A 193 -0.89 14.58 21.79
N GLU A 194 -0.13 14.82 20.75
CA GLU A 194 0.51 16.10 20.42
C GLU A 194 -0.24 16.74 19.26
N PRO A 195 -1.28 17.56 19.52
CA PRO A 195 -2.05 18.17 18.46
C PRO A 195 -1.24 19.25 17.73
N ASN A 196 -1.31 19.25 16.41
CA ASN A 196 -0.77 20.32 15.57
C ASN A 196 -1.56 20.39 14.26
N TYR A 197 -1.19 21.29 13.36
CA TYR A 197 -1.89 21.43 12.08
C TYR A 197 -1.74 20.20 11.18
N ILE A 198 -0.57 19.58 11.11
CA ILE A 198 -0.33 18.33 10.40
C ILE A 198 -0.30 17.19 11.41
N MET A 199 -1.39 16.48 11.52
CA MET A 199 -1.57 15.40 12.49
C MET A 199 -1.20 14.05 11.89
N CYS A 200 -0.10 13.45 12.34
CA CYS A 200 0.31 12.10 11.97
C CYS A 200 -0.34 11.06 12.89
N ALA A 201 -1.17 10.18 12.36
CA ALA A 201 -2.01 9.29 13.16
C ALA A 201 -2.15 7.89 12.54
N THR A 202 -2.59 6.92 13.36
CA THR A 202 -2.94 5.58 12.87
C THR A 202 -4.42 5.51 12.48
N SER A 203 -4.74 4.63 11.52
CA SER A 203 -6.13 4.35 11.12
C SER A 203 -6.89 3.45 12.11
N HIS A 204 -6.49 3.43 13.36
CA HIS A 204 -7.03 2.56 14.40
C HIS A 204 -8.33 3.10 15.02
N VAL A 205 -9.20 2.20 15.51
CA VAL A 205 -10.48 2.56 16.18
C VAL A 205 -10.28 3.54 17.34
N LYS A 206 -9.29 3.26 18.22
CA LYS A 206 -8.97 4.12 19.38
C LYS A 206 -8.54 5.52 18.95
N THR A 207 -7.76 5.62 17.87
CA THR A 207 -7.30 6.89 17.30
C THR A 207 -8.49 7.72 16.80
N PHE A 208 -9.38 7.12 16.00
CA PHE A 208 -10.55 7.83 15.50
C PHE A 208 -11.55 8.21 16.61
N LYS A 209 -11.69 7.40 17.66
CA LYS A 209 -12.50 7.78 18.84
C LYS A 209 -11.96 9.04 19.49
N SER A 210 -10.66 9.15 19.67
CA SER A 210 -10.03 10.32 20.31
C SER A 210 -9.97 11.55 19.40
N LEU A 211 -9.88 11.37 18.07
CA LEU A 211 -9.93 12.47 17.09
C LEU A 211 -11.35 12.98 16.79
N GLY A 212 -12.39 12.32 17.29
CA GLY A 212 -13.78 12.48 16.84
C GLY A 212 -14.26 13.90 16.59
N LYS A 213 -14.01 14.83 17.55
CA LYS A 213 -14.40 16.25 17.45
C LYS A 213 -13.53 17.05 16.46
N LEU A 214 -12.34 16.58 16.11
CA LEU A 214 -11.40 17.24 15.20
C LEU A 214 -11.64 16.85 13.75
N LEU A 215 -12.23 15.68 13.49
CA LEU A 215 -12.41 15.14 12.14
C LEU A 215 -13.08 16.14 11.15
N PRO A 216 -14.15 16.86 11.51
CA PRO A 216 -14.77 17.82 10.61
C PRO A 216 -13.89 19.02 10.24
N LYS A 217 -12.83 19.31 11.02
CA LYS A 217 -11.94 20.47 10.83
C LYS A 217 -10.83 20.22 9.81
N PHE A 218 -10.47 18.96 9.54
CA PHE A 218 -9.41 18.64 8.58
C PHE A 218 -9.84 19.00 7.15
N LYS A 219 -9.01 19.78 6.47
CA LYS A 219 -9.16 20.15 5.06
C LYS A 219 -8.48 19.16 4.11
N VAL A 220 -7.44 18.50 4.60
CA VAL A 220 -6.60 17.58 3.82
C VAL A 220 -6.54 16.23 4.52
N LEU A 221 -6.76 15.16 3.76
CA LEU A 221 -6.59 13.77 4.17
C LEU A 221 -5.55 13.10 3.27
N LEU A 222 -4.44 12.68 3.84
CA LEU A 222 -3.37 11.95 3.19
C LEU A 222 -3.29 10.55 3.83
N VAL A 223 -3.33 9.50 3.04
CA VAL A 223 -3.34 8.11 3.56
C VAL A 223 -2.27 7.29 2.87
N ASP A 224 -1.26 6.89 3.62
CA ASP A 224 -0.24 5.97 3.12
C ASP A 224 -0.70 4.51 3.23
N GLU A 225 -0.29 3.69 2.28
CA GLU A 225 -0.80 2.33 2.04
C GLU A 225 -2.33 2.28 2.13
N VAL A 226 -2.96 3.14 1.35
CA VAL A 226 -4.42 3.40 1.39
C VAL A 226 -5.26 2.13 1.33
N HIS A 227 -4.80 1.09 0.62
CA HIS A 227 -5.51 -0.19 0.49
C HIS A 227 -5.68 -0.92 1.85
N GLU A 228 -4.85 -0.62 2.85
CA GLU A 228 -4.96 -1.17 4.19
C GLU A 228 -5.88 -0.34 5.12
N CYS A 229 -6.13 0.92 4.77
CA CYS A 229 -6.91 1.88 5.56
C CYS A 229 -8.38 2.00 5.11
N MET A 230 -8.96 0.92 4.55
CA MET A 230 -10.31 0.90 3.97
C MET A 230 -11.28 -0.05 4.68
N SER A 231 -11.03 -0.37 5.96
CA SER A 231 -12.01 -1.08 6.80
C SER A 231 -13.17 -0.16 7.21
N GLU A 232 -14.21 -0.71 7.82
CA GLU A 232 -15.44 0.04 8.15
C GLU A 232 -15.20 1.28 9.04
N VAL A 233 -14.26 1.18 9.99
CA VAL A 233 -13.99 2.27 10.93
C VAL A 233 -13.37 3.48 10.25
N PRO A 234 -12.26 3.36 9.48
CA PRO A 234 -11.75 4.48 8.68
C PRO A 234 -12.82 5.07 7.75
N ILE A 235 -13.53 4.23 6.97
CA ILE A 235 -14.57 4.68 6.04
C ILE A 235 -15.64 5.52 6.74
N ARG A 236 -16.14 5.08 7.90
CA ARG A 236 -17.13 5.83 8.69
C ARG A 236 -16.61 7.20 9.11
N ASN A 237 -15.32 7.28 9.44
CA ASN A 237 -14.71 8.52 9.88
C ASN A 237 -14.33 9.45 8.70
N TYR A 238 -13.95 8.90 7.55
CA TYR A 238 -13.77 9.70 6.32
C TYR A 238 -15.05 10.44 5.91
N LYS A 239 -16.24 9.84 6.14
CA LYS A 239 -17.54 10.47 5.88
C LYS A 239 -17.84 11.65 6.81
N LYS A 240 -17.21 11.71 8.00
CA LYS A 240 -17.38 12.82 8.95
C LYS A 240 -16.52 14.05 8.62
N MET A 241 -15.52 13.90 7.76
CA MET A 241 -14.59 14.97 7.37
C MET A 241 -15.20 15.86 6.29
N LYS A 242 -16.24 16.63 6.63
CA LYS A 242 -17.04 17.42 5.69
C LYS A 242 -16.25 18.56 5.04
N SER A 243 -15.33 19.19 5.75
CA SER A 243 -14.46 20.25 5.22
C SER A 243 -13.28 19.73 4.39
N CYS A 244 -13.13 18.40 4.28
CA CYS A 244 -11.97 17.79 3.63
C CYS A 244 -12.13 17.83 2.10
N CYS A 245 -11.51 18.81 1.48
CA CYS A 245 -11.50 19.05 0.04
C CYS A 245 -10.36 18.31 -0.68
N VAL A 246 -9.20 18.11 -0.02
CA VAL A 246 -8.08 17.35 -0.60
C VAL A 246 -8.04 15.95 0.02
N ARG A 247 -8.09 14.91 -0.83
CA ARG A 247 -8.03 13.50 -0.40
C ARG A 247 -7.11 12.70 -1.30
N LEU A 248 -5.94 12.35 -0.78
CA LEU A 248 -4.93 11.64 -1.53
C LEU A 248 -4.56 10.34 -0.82
N GLY A 249 -4.61 9.24 -1.56
CA GLY A 249 -4.14 7.95 -1.11
C GLY A 249 -2.84 7.57 -1.82
N PHE A 250 -1.89 7.02 -1.10
CA PHE A 250 -0.59 6.59 -1.62
C PHE A 250 -0.51 5.07 -1.54
N SER A 251 -0.09 4.40 -2.60
CA SER A 251 0.24 2.96 -2.60
C SER A 251 0.91 2.54 -3.89
N ALA A 252 1.76 1.53 -3.84
CA ALA A 252 2.20 0.82 -5.04
C ALA A 252 1.04 0.01 -5.66
N THR A 253 0.18 -0.54 -4.81
CA THR A 253 -0.93 -1.43 -5.17
C THR A 253 -2.21 -0.95 -4.47
N PRO A 254 -2.89 0.09 -4.98
CA PRO A 254 -3.99 0.76 -4.28
C PRO A 254 -5.24 -0.12 -4.09
N PHE A 255 -5.34 -1.24 -4.80
CA PHE A 255 -6.48 -2.14 -4.73
C PHE A 255 -6.07 -3.53 -4.25
N LYS A 256 -6.88 -4.15 -3.41
CA LYS A 256 -6.66 -5.53 -2.99
C LYS A 256 -6.91 -6.49 -4.14
N TRP A 257 -6.15 -7.57 -4.12
CA TRP A 257 -6.35 -8.69 -5.03
C TRP A 257 -7.05 -9.83 -4.30
N ASN A 258 -7.93 -10.50 -5.00
CA ASN A 258 -8.51 -11.75 -4.58
C ASN A 258 -8.11 -12.81 -5.58
N LYS A 259 -7.14 -13.65 -5.22
CA LYS A 259 -6.41 -14.52 -6.15
C LYS A 259 -5.82 -13.67 -7.28
N LYS A 260 -6.06 -14.04 -8.53
CA LYS A 260 -5.53 -13.37 -9.73
C LYS A 260 -6.34 -12.15 -10.19
N LYS A 261 -7.37 -11.71 -9.45
CA LYS A 261 -8.27 -10.60 -9.85
C LYS A 261 -8.33 -9.52 -8.78
N ILE A 262 -8.47 -8.28 -9.21
CA ILE A 262 -8.73 -7.15 -8.29
C ILE A 262 -10.08 -7.38 -7.61
N ASP A 263 -10.14 -7.15 -6.29
CA ASP A 263 -11.38 -7.08 -5.53
C ASP A 263 -12.16 -5.82 -5.93
N GLU A 264 -13.19 -5.99 -6.74
CA GLU A 264 -13.97 -4.87 -7.26
C GLU A 264 -14.65 -4.07 -6.13
N VAL A 265 -15.17 -4.72 -5.09
CA VAL A 265 -15.79 -4.02 -3.96
C VAL A 265 -14.76 -3.16 -3.23
N HIS A 266 -13.56 -3.69 -2.99
CA HIS A 266 -12.48 -2.92 -2.39
C HIS A 266 -12.06 -1.75 -3.29
N LYS A 267 -11.87 -1.98 -4.58
CA LYS A 267 -11.52 -0.96 -5.57
C LYS A 267 -12.52 0.20 -5.57
N TRP A 268 -13.81 -0.09 -5.58
CA TRP A 268 -14.86 0.94 -5.58
C TRP A 268 -14.95 1.67 -4.23
N LYS A 269 -14.70 0.99 -3.11
CA LYS A 269 -14.54 1.65 -1.80
C LYS A 269 -13.39 2.67 -1.82
N VAL A 270 -12.22 2.28 -2.28
CA VAL A 270 -11.04 3.17 -2.36
C VAL A 270 -11.32 4.34 -3.29
N LYS A 271 -11.75 4.08 -4.53
CA LYS A 271 -12.08 5.14 -5.50
C LYS A 271 -13.17 6.08 -5.00
N GLY A 272 -14.19 5.56 -4.33
CA GLY A 272 -15.27 6.38 -3.76
C GLY A 272 -14.78 7.45 -2.79
N HIS A 273 -13.76 7.16 -2.01
CA HIS A 273 -13.22 8.11 -1.04
C HIS A 273 -12.08 8.98 -1.58
N PHE A 274 -11.27 8.45 -2.50
CA PHE A 274 -10.04 9.11 -2.97
C PHE A 274 -10.08 9.53 -4.44
N GLY A 275 -10.93 8.95 -5.28
CA GLY A 275 -11.02 9.33 -6.69
C GLY A 275 -10.17 8.45 -7.63
N PRO A 276 -9.79 9.00 -8.80
CA PRO A 276 -9.07 8.27 -9.83
C PRO A 276 -7.63 7.93 -9.42
N VAL A 277 -7.03 6.99 -10.15
CA VAL A 277 -5.62 6.63 -9.98
C VAL A 277 -4.75 7.56 -10.82
N PHE A 278 -3.80 8.22 -10.18
CA PHE A 278 -2.74 8.99 -10.82
C PHE A 278 -1.56 8.06 -11.11
N LYS A 279 -1.14 8.05 -12.36
CA LYS A 279 -0.02 7.27 -12.86
C LYS A 279 0.83 8.15 -13.74
N THR A 280 2.14 7.99 -13.65
CA THR A 280 3.04 8.59 -14.62
C THR A 280 3.14 7.67 -15.82
N ARG A 281 2.92 8.20 -16.99
CA ARG A 281 3.19 7.52 -18.25
C ARG A 281 4.64 7.75 -18.64
N THR A 282 5.28 6.71 -19.11
CA THR A 282 6.63 6.77 -19.65
C THR A 282 6.60 6.54 -21.15
N THR A 283 7.64 6.99 -21.82
CA THR A 283 7.76 6.87 -23.27
C THR A 283 7.98 5.42 -23.75
N LYS A 284 8.48 4.54 -22.85
CA LYS A 284 8.87 3.17 -23.22
C LYS A 284 7.84 2.10 -22.89
N SER A 285 7.23 2.15 -21.70
CA SER A 285 6.38 1.05 -21.19
C SER A 285 4.93 1.46 -20.94
N GLY A 286 4.56 2.69 -21.20
CA GLY A 286 3.22 3.25 -21.00
C GLY A 286 2.92 3.67 -19.55
N VAL A 287 3.35 2.94 -18.52
CA VAL A 287 3.18 3.27 -17.09
C VAL A 287 4.45 2.93 -16.33
N LEU A 288 4.91 3.86 -15.49
CA LEU A 288 6.07 3.65 -14.61
C LEU A 288 5.91 2.37 -13.78
N ASN A 289 6.88 1.48 -13.89
CA ASN A 289 6.93 0.21 -13.17
C ASN A 289 8.31 -0.02 -12.54
N THR A 290 8.45 -1.09 -11.77
CA THR A 290 9.70 -1.43 -11.07
C THR A 290 10.87 -1.62 -12.03
N LYS A 291 10.65 -2.28 -13.17
CA LYS A 291 11.68 -2.51 -14.19
C LYS A 291 12.28 -1.20 -14.72
N GLU A 292 11.43 -0.21 -15.00
CA GLU A 292 11.90 1.08 -15.49
C GLU A 292 12.70 1.86 -14.43
N LEU A 293 12.31 1.76 -13.15
CA LEU A 293 13.09 2.34 -12.06
C LEU A 293 14.47 1.67 -11.92
N GLN A 294 14.55 0.37 -12.18
CA GLN A 294 15.83 -0.37 -12.23
C GLN A 294 16.68 0.05 -13.45
N GLU A 295 16.07 0.22 -14.61
CA GLU A 295 16.75 0.69 -15.82
C GLU A 295 17.28 2.13 -15.67
N ARG A 296 16.59 2.96 -14.90
CA ARG A 296 17.01 4.34 -14.57
C ARG A 296 18.03 4.41 -13.44
N GLY A 297 18.40 3.29 -12.82
CA GLY A 297 19.32 3.25 -11.67
C GLY A 297 18.73 3.82 -10.37
N ILE A 298 17.40 3.93 -10.26
CA ILE A 298 16.70 4.40 -9.05
C ILE A 298 16.50 3.26 -8.05
N LEU A 299 16.39 2.04 -8.55
CA LEU A 299 16.30 0.82 -7.76
C LEU A 299 17.38 -0.17 -8.21
N SER A 300 17.85 -0.99 -7.26
CA SER A 300 18.76 -2.10 -7.55
C SER A 300 18.11 -3.07 -8.55
N LYS A 301 18.91 -3.67 -9.40
CA LYS A 301 18.48 -4.83 -10.20
C LYS A 301 18.12 -5.99 -9.26
N SER A 302 17.45 -7.01 -9.78
CA SER A 302 17.08 -8.17 -8.96
C SER A 302 17.18 -9.47 -9.74
N ASN A 303 17.69 -10.51 -9.07
CA ASN A 303 17.62 -11.89 -9.51
C ASN A 303 16.66 -12.64 -8.59
N CYS A 304 15.60 -13.23 -9.13
CA CYS A 304 14.63 -13.98 -8.34
C CYS A 304 14.80 -15.48 -8.62
N SER A 305 15.36 -16.19 -7.66
CA SER A 305 15.61 -17.63 -7.75
C SER A 305 14.56 -18.40 -6.96
N PHE A 306 13.93 -19.40 -7.61
CA PHE A 306 12.94 -20.29 -6.99
C PHE A 306 13.49 -21.69 -6.90
N TYR A 307 13.50 -22.28 -5.71
CA TYR A 307 14.03 -23.61 -5.42
C TYR A 307 12.89 -24.60 -5.20
N PRO A 308 12.94 -25.82 -5.81
CA PRO A 308 11.88 -26.81 -5.66
C PRO A 308 11.88 -27.41 -4.25
N ILE A 309 10.69 -27.51 -3.63
CA ILE A 309 10.45 -28.24 -2.39
C ILE A 309 9.45 -29.35 -2.65
N THR A 310 9.92 -30.61 -2.55
CA THR A 310 9.15 -31.83 -2.86
C THR A 310 8.78 -32.63 -1.62
N HIS A 311 9.43 -32.37 -0.47
CA HIS A 311 9.22 -33.10 0.77
C HIS A 311 8.73 -32.22 1.91
N PRO A 312 7.91 -32.76 2.86
CA PRO A 312 7.28 -34.08 2.78
C PRO A 312 6.17 -34.13 1.72
N ASP A 313 5.74 -35.31 1.29
CA ASP A 313 4.57 -35.46 0.40
C ASP A 313 3.29 -35.12 1.20
N LEU A 314 2.56 -34.10 0.72
CA LEU A 314 1.37 -33.53 1.34
C LEU A 314 0.21 -33.42 0.33
N ALA A 315 0.22 -34.24 -0.71
CA ALA A 315 -0.69 -34.13 -1.86
C ALA A 315 -2.17 -34.06 -1.45
N TYR A 316 -2.56 -34.76 -0.40
CA TYR A 316 -3.95 -34.84 0.07
C TYR A 316 -4.25 -33.98 1.31
N GLU A 317 -3.26 -33.26 1.83
CA GLU A 317 -3.46 -32.47 3.05
C GLU A 317 -4.26 -31.18 2.76
N PRO A 318 -5.20 -30.81 3.65
CA PRO A 318 -5.91 -29.57 3.56
C PRO A 318 -4.96 -28.37 3.77
N TYR A 319 -5.36 -27.20 3.28
CA TYR A 319 -4.51 -25.99 3.22
C TYR A 319 -3.80 -25.65 4.54
N GLN A 320 -4.49 -25.73 5.68
CA GLN A 320 -3.91 -25.38 6.98
C GLN A 320 -2.81 -26.36 7.40
N ASP A 321 -3.06 -27.65 7.21
CA ASP A 321 -2.11 -28.70 7.56
C ASP A 321 -0.92 -28.70 6.58
N ALA A 322 -1.16 -28.45 5.30
CA ALA A 322 -0.11 -28.30 4.31
C ALA A 322 0.84 -27.14 4.64
N ILE A 323 0.35 -25.97 5.10
CA ILE A 323 1.20 -24.88 5.58
C ILE A 323 1.99 -25.32 6.81
N LYS A 324 1.32 -25.91 7.80
CA LYS A 324 1.96 -26.31 9.04
C LYS A 324 3.08 -27.33 8.80
N MET A 325 2.79 -28.42 8.08
CA MET A 325 3.75 -29.50 7.84
C MET A 325 4.75 -29.18 6.70
N GLY A 326 4.31 -28.44 5.70
CA GLY A 326 5.11 -28.15 4.51
C GLY A 326 6.06 -26.95 4.65
N ILE A 327 5.74 -26.01 5.55
CA ILE A 327 6.53 -24.78 5.74
C ILE A 327 6.94 -24.62 7.20
N GLU A 328 5.96 -24.53 8.14
CA GLU A 328 6.22 -24.09 9.51
C GLU A 328 7.02 -25.12 10.32
N GLN A 329 6.76 -26.40 10.13
CA GLN A 329 7.36 -27.54 10.86
C GLN A 329 8.24 -28.44 9.97
N ASN A 330 8.50 -28.04 8.72
CA ASN A 330 9.33 -28.81 7.80
C ASN A 330 10.83 -28.63 8.10
N LEU A 331 11.41 -29.57 8.84
CA LEU A 331 12.81 -29.53 9.25
C LEU A 331 13.76 -29.53 8.05
N HIS A 332 13.45 -30.33 7.03
CA HIS A 332 14.23 -30.37 5.79
C HIS A 332 14.24 -29.00 5.07
N PHE A 333 13.09 -28.38 4.99
CA PHE A 333 12.97 -27.02 4.45
C PHE A 333 13.80 -26.00 5.25
N HIS A 334 13.77 -26.08 6.58
CA HIS A 334 14.56 -25.17 7.42
C HIS A 334 16.07 -25.40 7.28
N ASP A 335 16.52 -26.63 7.04
CA ASP A 335 17.92 -26.91 6.73
C ASP A 335 18.35 -26.31 5.39
N ILE A 336 17.47 -26.38 4.36
CA ILE A 336 17.70 -25.70 3.07
C ILE A 336 17.84 -24.19 3.29
N VAL A 337 16.92 -23.57 4.04
CA VAL A 337 16.95 -22.12 4.35
C VAL A 337 18.25 -21.74 5.07
N LYS A 338 18.66 -22.52 6.08
CA LYS A 338 19.93 -22.33 6.80
C LYS A 338 21.16 -22.40 5.87
N ASN A 339 21.23 -23.46 5.06
CA ASN A 339 22.37 -23.66 4.16
C ASN A 339 22.45 -22.54 3.12
N LEU A 340 21.29 -22.16 2.54
CA LEU A 340 21.18 -21.05 1.61
C LEU A 340 21.63 -19.72 2.27
N ALA A 341 21.19 -19.42 3.50
CA ALA A 341 21.57 -18.21 4.19
C ALA A 341 23.07 -18.16 4.50
N ARG A 342 23.66 -19.28 4.92
CA ARG A 342 25.10 -19.37 5.22
C ARG A 342 25.99 -19.29 4.00
N SER A 343 25.49 -19.70 2.82
CA SER A 343 26.23 -19.60 1.56
C SER A 343 26.34 -18.15 1.06
N GLN A 344 25.47 -17.24 1.53
CA GLN A 344 25.51 -15.85 1.12
C GLN A 344 26.66 -15.10 1.77
N LYS A 345 27.22 -14.13 1.02
CA LYS A 345 28.40 -13.37 1.45
C LYS A 345 28.07 -12.01 2.05
N GLY A 346 26.88 -11.50 1.81
CA GLY A 346 26.46 -10.16 2.21
C GLY A 346 25.44 -10.15 3.36
N ARG A 347 24.72 -9.05 3.45
CA ARG A 347 23.62 -8.85 4.40
C ARG A 347 22.40 -9.64 3.95
N THR A 348 22.05 -10.66 4.69
CA THR A 348 21.00 -11.63 4.37
C THR A 348 19.82 -11.45 5.32
N LEU A 349 18.61 -11.29 4.77
CA LEU A 349 17.37 -11.19 5.52
C LEU A 349 16.47 -12.39 5.22
N ILE A 350 16.13 -13.15 6.26
CA ILE A 350 15.22 -14.30 6.17
C ILE A 350 13.84 -13.88 6.70
N ILE A 351 12.80 -14.06 5.91
CA ILE A 351 11.43 -13.72 6.29
C ILE A 351 10.68 -14.98 6.68
N VAL A 352 10.03 -14.96 7.83
CA VAL A 352 9.19 -16.03 8.38
C VAL A 352 7.78 -15.55 8.67
N GLU A 353 6.80 -16.48 8.66
CA GLU A 353 5.39 -16.16 8.95
C GLU A 353 5.05 -16.40 10.43
N ARG A 354 5.68 -17.39 11.10
CA ARG A 354 5.36 -17.81 12.45
C ARG A 354 6.54 -17.66 13.41
N LEU A 355 6.21 -17.43 14.69
CA LEU A 355 7.22 -17.31 15.74
C LEU A 355 8.01 -18.60 15.90
N GLU A 356 7.34 -19.75 15.96
CA GLU A 356 7.97 -21.08 16.13
C GLU A 356 8.96 -21.38 14.99
N GLN A 357 8.63 -21.01 13.76
CA GLN A 357 9.53 -21.12 12.61
C GLN A 357 10.80 -20.27 12.80
N GLY A 358 10.61 -19.02 13.26
CA GLY A 358 11.73 -18.11 13.52
C GLY A 358 12.59 -18.58 14.69
N ASP A 359 11.99 -19.03 15.78
CA ASP A 359 12.68 -19.57 16.95
C ASP A 359 13.51 -20.82 16.57
N TYR A 360 12.95 -21.70 15.73
CA TYR A 360 13.67 -22.88 15.26
C TYR A 360 14.83 -22.51 14.34
N LEU A 361 14.64 -21.63 13.35
CA LEU A 361 15.73 -21.15 12.50
C LEU A 361 16.82 -20.45 13.31
N LYS A 362 16.45 -19.69 14.35
CA LYS A 362 17.41 -19.08 15.28
C LYS A 362 18.21 -20.15 16.03
N SER A 363 17.61 -21.26 16.43
CA SER A 363 18.34 -22.36 17.07
C SER A 363 19.32 -23.04 16.12
N LEU A 364 19.02 -23.14 14.83
CA LEU A 364 19.90 -23.67 13.80
C LEU A 364 21.02 -22.70 13.41
N MET A 365 20.83 -21.40 13.61
CA MET A 365 21.75 -20.30 13.29
C MET A 365 21.91 -19.36 14.49
N PRO A 366 22.68 -19.77 15.53
CA PRO A 366 22.86 -18.93 16.72
C PRO A 366 23.49 -17.56 16.41
N GLU A 367 24.22 -17.45 15.31
CA GLU A 367 24.82 -16.21 14.83
C GLU A 367 23.81 -15.22 14.24
N ALA A 368 22.65 -15.67 13.77
CA ALA A 368 21.65 -14.81 13.15
C ALA A 368 20.91 -13.97 14.20
N HIS A 369 20.58 -12.74 13.88
CA HIS A 369 19.63 -11.94 14.67
C HIS A 369 18.20 -12.44 14.47
N TRP A 370 17.37 -12.33 15.51
CA TRP A 370 15.94 -12.66 15.43
C TRP A 370 15.07 -11.50 15.90
N ILE A 371 14.22 -10.98 15.02
CA ILE A 371 13.33 -9.83 15.27
C ILE A 371 11.86 -10.30 15.28
N GLN A 372 11.21 -10.12 16.42
CA GLN A 372 9.82 -10.53 16.67
C GLN A 372 8.89 -9.33 16.80
N GLY A 373 7.57 -9.59 16.69
CA GLY A 373 6.54 -8.56 16.84
C GLY A 373 6.50 -7.89 18.22
N LYS A 374 6.84 -8.63 19.27
CA LYS A 374 6.88 -8.14 20.66
C LYS A 374 8.11 -7.28 20.99
N ASP A 375 9.15 -7.31 20.16
CA ASP A 375 10.38 -6.56 20.43
C ASP A 375 10.13 -5.06 20.36
N SER A 376 10.68 -4.32 21.31
CA SER A 376 10.64 -2.87 21.30
C SER A 376 11.52 -2.27 20.19
N LEU A 377 11.32 -0.99 19.88
CA LEU A 377 12.18 -0.29 18.93
C LEU A 377 13.64 -0.31 19.37
N ALA A 378 13.92 -0.21 20.67
CA ALA A 378 15.27 -0.27 21.22
C ALA A 378 15.98 -1.60 20.95
N VAL A 379 15.26 -2.71 20.83
CA VAL A 379 15.79 -4.03 20.50
C VAL A 379 15.99 -4.17 18.98
N ARG A 380 15.09 -3.60 18.19
CA ARG A 380 15.13 -3.73 16.73
C ARG A 380 16.16 -2.82 16.07
N GLU A 381 16.31 -1.59 16.56
CA GLU A 381 17.15 -0.56 15.91
C GLU A 381 18.63 -0.98 15.76
N PRO A 382 19.28 -1.60 16.76
CA PRO A 382 20.66 -2.09 16.58
C PRO A 382 20.81 -3.13 15.47
N VAL A 383 19.83 -4.06 15.33
CA VAL A 383 19.85 -5.08 14.27
C VAL A 383 19.60 -4.45 12.90
N LEU A 384 18.71 -3.47 12.83
CA LEU A 384 18.46 -2.74 11.59
C LEU A 384 19.66 -1.90 11.18
N GLU A 385 20.41 -1.37 12.14
CA GLU A 385 21.66 -0.67 11.88
C GLU A 385 22.74 -1.63 11.39
N ASP A 386 22.89 -2.80 12.00
CA ASP A 386 23.79 -3.85 11.51
C ASP A 386 23.49 -4.22 10.05
N LEU A 387 22.21 -4.30 9.66
CA LEU A 387 21.77 -4.53 8.27
C LEU A 387 22.03 -3.35 7.32
N ARG A 388 22.44 -2.18 7.83
CA ARG A 388 22.80 -1.01 7.02
C ARG A 388 24.30 -0.87 6.80
N ILE A 389 25.10 -1.24 7.82
CA ILE A 389 26.52 -0.88 7.88
C ILE A 389 27.49 -2.07 7.84
N LYS A 390 27.10 -3.26 8.34
CA LYS A 390 27.99 -4.42 8.36
C LYS A 390 28.10 -5.06 6.97
N ASP A 391 29.28 -5.57 6.64
CA ASP A 391 29.50 -6.27 5.36
C ASP A 391 28.71 -7.58 5.29
N ARG A 392 28.67 -8.32 6.40
CA ARG A 392 27.95 -9.59 6.50
C ARG A 392 27.15 -9.67 7.79
N VAL A 393 25.86 -9.98 7.63
CA VAL A 393 24.94 -10.21 8.75
C VAL A 393 23.79 -11.12 8.28
N ILE A 394 23.34 -12.02 9.12
CA ILE A 394 22.10 -12.79 8.91
C ILE A 394 21.08 -12.33 9.93
N ALA A 395 19.89 -11.95 9.45
CA ALA A 395 18.77 -11.58 10.31
C ALA A 395 17.51 -12.35 9.89
N ILE A 396 16.79 -12.86 10.89
CA ILE A 396 15.46 -13.49 10.73
C ILE A 396 14.43 -12.46 11.18
N ILE A 397 13.37 -12.29 10.42
CA ILE A 397 12.33 -11.30 10.73
C ILE A 397 10.93 -11.83 10.44
N MET A 398 9.98 -11.47 11.31
CA MET A 398 8.57 -11.73 11.05
C MET A 398 8.05 -10.90 9.87
N LYS A 399 7.34 -11.54 8.94
CA LYS A 399 6.76 -10.90 7.74
C LYS A 399 5.95 -9.63 8.03
N PRO A 400 5.09 -9.54 9.07
CA PRO A 400 4.38 -8.31 9.38
C PRO A 400 5.29 -7.13 9.69
N ILE A 401 6.50 -7.36 10.18
CA ILE A 401 7.45 -6.31 10.55
C ILE A 401 8.07 -5.71 9.29
N ILE A 402 8.51 -6.52 8.33
CA ILE A 402 9.08 -6.01 7.08
C ILE A 402 8.03 -5.31 6.22
N THR A 403 6.83 -5.85 6.13
CA THR A 403 5.72 -5.19 5.41
C THR A 403 5.31 -3.88 6.07
N ALA A 404 5.50 -3.74 7.39
CA ALA A 404 5.23 -2.52 8.15
C ALA A 404 6.17 -1.35 7.85
N GLY A 405 7.22 -1.51 7.04
CA GLY A 405 7.98 -0.38 6.53
C GLY A 405 9.40 -0.21 7.06
N ILE A 406 10.12 -1.29 7.34
CA ILE A 406 11.54 -1.20 7.74
C ILE A 406 12.41 -0.70 6.57
N ASN A 407 13.38 0.15 6.89
CA ASN A 407 14.43 0.58 5.97
C ASN A 407 15.68 -0.27 6.18
N VAL A 408 15.96 -1.18 5.26
CA VAL A 408 17.14 -2.06 5.28
C VAL A 408 17.89 -1.99 3.95
N LYS A 409 19.21 -2.17 4.04
CA LYS A 409 20.10 -2.29 2.88
C LYS A 409 20.63 -3.72 2.87
N ILE A 410 20.02 -4.62 2.12
CA ILE A 410 20.34 -6.05 2.10
C ILE A 410 20.78 -6.52 0.71
N HIS A 411 21.68 -7.49 0.64
CA HIS A 411 22.11 -8.11 -0.61
C HIS A 411 21.21 -9.31 -0.96
N ASP A 412 20.82 -10.08 0.06
CA ASP A 412 20.09 -11.33 -0.08
C ASP A 412 18.80 -11.31 0.72
N LEU A 413 17.70 -11.70 0.11
CA LEU A 413 16.38 -11.78 0.70
C LEU A 413 15.79 -13.17 0.52
N ILE A 414 15.65 -13.91 1.61
CA ILE A 414 15.12 -15.28 1.60
C ILE A 414 13.67 -15.28 2.12
N ASN A 415 12.71 -15.61 1.28
CA ASN A 415 11.30 -15.70 1.65
C ASN A 415 10.94 -17.10 2.16
N ALA A 416 11.20 -17.39 3.43
CA ALA A 416 10.80 -18.63 4.07
C ALA A 416 9.35 -18.60 4.61
N ALA A 417 8.63 -17.49 4.47
CA ALA A 417 7.26 -17.35 4.95
C ALA A 417 6.23 -18.06 4.07
N GLY A 418 6.51 -18.23 2.77
CA GLY A 418 5.53 -18.72 1.81
C GLY A 418 4.32 -17.78 1.67
N GLY A 419 3.12 -18.36 1.52
CA GLY A 419 1.85 -17.60 1.43
C GLY A 419 1.46 -17.14 0.03
N GLU A 420 0.24 -16.61 -0.11
CA GLU A 420 -0.40 -16.28 -1.41
C GLU A 420 -0.29 -14.77 -1.77
N GLY A 421 0.10 -13.90 -0.85
CA GLY A 421 -0.17 -12.46 -0.96
C GLY A 421 0.66 -11.73 -2.02
N ALA A 422 0.08 -11.36 -3.16
CA ALA A 422 0.72 -10.49 -4.16
C ALA A 422 1.24 -9.17 -3.55
N HIS A 423 0.41 -8.48 -2.74
CA HIS A 423 0.83 -7.25 -2.06
C HIS A 423 2.06 -7.43 -1.18
N SER A 424 2.06 -8.49 -0.35
CA SER A 424 3.20 -8.74 0.52
C SER A 424 4.47 -9.04 -0.28
N THR A 425 4.37 -9.80 -1.36
CA THR A 425 5.50 -10.10 -2.25
C THR A 425 6.08 -8.82 -2.86
N ILE A 426 5.24 -7.94 -3.41
CA ILE A 426 5.68 -6.65 -3.99
C ILE A 426 6.29 -5.74 -2.91
N GLN A 427 5.68 -5.68 -1.72
CA GLN A 427 6.21 -4.86 -0.61
C GLN A 427 7.55 -5.36 -0.09
N ILE A 428 7.68 -6.67 0.08
CA ILE A 428 8.91 -7.33 0.51
C ILE A 428 10.04 -7.05 -0.50
N MET A 429 9.78 -7.31 -1.79
CA MET A 429 10.73 -7.00 -2.86
C MET A 429 11.15 -5.53 -2.84
N GLY A 430 10.20 -4.62 -2.82
CA GLY A 430 10.47 -3.19 -2.83
C GLY A 430 11.31 -2.68 -1.64
N ARG A 431 11.30 -3.39 -0.50
CA ARG A 431 12.20 -3.08 0.63
C ARG A 431 13.64 -3.51 0.33
N GLY A 432 13.78 -4.67 -0.32
CA GLY A 432 15.08 -5.17 -0.74
C GLY A 432 15.71 -4.41 -1.90
N LEU A 433 14.91 -3.78 -2.77
CA LEU A 433 15.40 -3.11 -3.99
C LEU A 433 16.03 -1.73 -3.75
N ARG A 434 16.07 -1.21 -2.53
CA ARG A 434 16.71 0.07 -2.23
C ARG A 434 18.19 0.01 -2.55
N LEU A 435 18.68 1.06 -3.19
CA LEU A 435 20.12 1.20 -3.48
C LEU A 435 20.94 1.31 -2.19
N ALA A 436 22.14 0.80 -2.26
CA ALA A 436 23.22 1.03 -1.30
C ALA A 436 24.52 1.18 -2.08
N ASP A 437 25.49 1.91 -1.53
CA ASP A 437 26.75 2.21 -2.20
C ASP A 437 27.55 0.94 -2.55
N ASP A 438 27.32 -0.14 -1.81
CA ASP A 438 27.96 -1.45 -1.95
C ASP A 438 27.05 -2.51 -2.61
N LYS A 439 25.92 -2.08 -3.26
CA LYS A 439 24.91 -3.02 -3.77
C LYS A 439 24.27 -2.54 -5.06
N ASP A 440 24.49 -3.27 -6.13
CA ASP A 440 23.84 -3.05 -7.44
C ASP A 440 22.68 -4.01 -7.70
N VAL A 441 22.71 -5.18 -7.06
CA VAL A 441 21.75 -6.27 -7.30
C VAL A 441 21.18 -6.80 -5.97
N LEU A 442 19.89 -7.09 -5.96
CA LEU A 442 19.24 -7.87 -4.91
C LEU A 442 19.08 -9.31 -5.39
N ASP A 443 19.63 -10.27 -4.66
CA ASP A 443 19.35 -11.67 -4.84
C ASP A 443 18.14 -12.08 -3.97
N TYR A 444 17.01 -12.36 -4.62
CA TYR A 444 15.78 -12.81 -3.98
C TYR A 444 15.64 -14.31 -4.14
N HIS A 445 15.48 -15.00 -3.03
CA HIS A 445 15.34 -16.44 -2.92
C HIS A 445 13.96 -16.80 -2.41
N ASP A 446 13.23 -17.62 -3.14
CA ASP A 446 11.91 -18.13 -2.76
C ASP A 446 11.83 -19.63 -3.09
N PHE A 447 10.72 -20.27 -2.72
CA PHE A 447 10.59 -21.71 -2.82
C PHE A 447 9.35 -22.08 -3.62
N HIS A 448 9.53 -22.95 -4.59
CA HIS A 448 8.47 -23.57 -5.39
C HIS A 448 8.03 -24.87 -4.72
N PHE A 449 7.04 -24.78 -3.85
CA PHE A 449 6.50 -25.94 -3.16
C PHE A 449 5.72 -26.82 -4.14
N GLN A 450 6.20 -28.02 -4.40
CA GLN A 450 5.60 -29.00 -5.32
C GLN A 450 4.88 -30.12 -4.57
N ASN A 451 5.01 -30.17 -3.28
CA ASN A 451 4.54 -31.21 -2.38
C ASN A 451 3.06 -31.10 -1.97
N ASN A 452 2.35 -30.04 -2.38
CA ASN A 452 0.92 -29.84 -2.14
C ASN A 452 0.35 -28.86 -3.16
N ASP A 453 -0.84 -29.10 -3.65
CA ASP A 453 -1.48 -28.29 -4.70
C ASP A 453 -1.74 -26.82 -4.29
N TYR A 454 -2.10 -26.57 -3.03
CA TYR A 454 -2.30 -25.21 -2.53
C TYR A 454 -0.98 -24.44 -2.44
N LEU A 455 0.05 -25.08 -1.87
CA LEU A 455 1.38 -24.48 -1.72
C LEU A 455 2.02 -24.22 -3.09
N ARG A 456 1.85 -25.14 -4.05
CA ARG A 456 2.31 -25.00 -5.42
C ARG A 456 1.65 -23.79 -6.09
N LYS A 457 0.33 -23.69 -6.05
CA LYS A 457 -0.42 -22.55 -6.63
C LYS A 457 -0.02 -21.21 -6.01
N ASN A 458 0.27 -21.18 -4.71
CA ASN A 458 0.73 -19.97 -4.03
C ASN A 458 2.13 -19.56 -4.49
N SER A 459 3.06 -20.49 -4.63
CA SER A 459 4.41 -20.20 -5.12
C SER A 459 4.41 -19.80 -6.61
N GLU A 460 3.66 -20.51 -7.46
CA GLU A 460 3.46 -20.12 -8.86
C GLU A 460 2.88 -18.70 -8.99
N TRP A 461 1.96 -18.33 -8.10
CA TRP A 461 1.38 -16.98 -8.08
C TRP A 461 2.42 -15.91 -7.70
N ARG A 462 3.31 -16.19 -6.73
CA ARG A 462 4.40 -15.27 -6.40
C ARG A 462 5.37 -15.11 -7.57
N MET A 463 5.71 -16.21 -8.27
CA MET A 463 6.53 -16.15 -9.50
C MET A 463 5.89 -15.26 -10.56
N GLU A 464 4.59 -15.42 -10.79
CA GLU A 464 3.84 -14.65 -11.79
C GLU A 464 3.80 -13.15 -11.42
N VAL A 465 3.53 -12.82 -10.15
CA VAL A 465 3.54 -11.43 -9.66
C VAL A 465 4.89 -10.77 -9.87
N LEU A 466 5.99 -11.46 -9.57
CA LEU A 466 7.34 -10.94 -9.78
C LEU A 466 7.67 -10.73 -11.26
N LYS A 467 7.25 -11.64 -12.13
CA LYS A 467 7.39 -11.47 -13.59
C LYS A 467 6.59 -10.27 -14.11
N GLN A 468 5.36 -10.06 -13.61
CA GLN A 468 4.52 -8.92 -13.97
C GLN A 468 5.12 -7.58 -13.52
N GLU A 469 5.82 -7.56 -12.37
CA GLU A 469 6.57 -6.39 -11.91
C GLU A 469 7.89 -6.17 -12.71
N GLY A 470 8.24 -7.09 -13.60
CA GLY A 470 9.41 -6.98 -14.49
C GLY A 470 10.70 -7.58 -13.93
N HIS A 471 10.62 -8.38 -12.87
CA HIS A 471 11.79 -9.07 -12.30
C HIS A 471 12.22 -10.28 -13.14
N ASN A 472 13.52 -10.57 -13.15
CA ASN A 472 14.07 -11.79 -13.74
C ASN A 472 13.84 -12.97 -12.79
N VAL A 473 12.89 -13.86 -13.16
CA VAL A 473 12.49 -15.02 -12.33
C VAL A 473 12.98 -16.31 -12.96
N VAL A 474 13.81 -17.04 -12.25
CA VAL A 474 14.39 -18.31 -12.69
C VAL A 474 14.14 -19.42 -11.67
N SER A 475 13.96 -20.65 -12.13
CA SER A 475 14.00 -21.84 -11.28
C SER A 475 15.45 -22.33 -11.20
N LYS A 476 15.89 -22.70 -10.01
CA LYS A 476 17.23 -23.23 -9.74
C LYS A 476 17.11 -24.53 -8.96
N ASP A 477 18.10 -25.39 -9.10
CA ASP A 477 18.28 -26.53 -8.21
C ASP A 477 18.67 -26.07 -6.79
N LEU A 478 18.42 -26.91 -5.81
CA LEU A 478 18.81 -26.65 -4.43
C LEU A 478 20.33 -26.54 -4.32
N PRO A 479 20.85 -25.58 -3.57
CA PRO A 479 22.27 -25.37 -3.38
C PRO A 479 22.95 -26.47 -2.56
#